data_01fbfc2594afa6425969e6282092b8c1
#
_entry.id   01fbfc2594afa6425969e6282092b8c1
#
_cell.length_a   1.000
_cell.length_b   1.000
_cell.length_c   1.000
_cell.angle_alpha   90.00
_cell.angle_beta   90.00
_cell.angle_gamma   90.00
#
_symmetry.space_group_name_H-M   'P 1'
#
loop_
_entity.id
_entity.type
_entity.pdbx_description
1 polymer ?
#
loop_
_entity_poly.entity_id
_entity_poly.type
_entity_poly.pdbx_seq_one_letter_code
_entity_poly.pdbx_strand_id
1 'polypeptide(L)'
;MADKKITNKDSLNFKPFNRYGKAIPGMSWHKISYDDDTHIGSYISKLEPGTKTIPHRHAGNEEFYIMEGELIDSDGSIFKKGDFVSFKPGSEHSSYTKTGCMILTFMGGKNEIISDNDNETLPSCKTSRYDE
;
A
#
# COMPACT_ATOMS: atom_id res chain seq x y z
N MET A 1 1.64 2.18 29.84
CA MET A 1 1.32 2.06 28.41
C MET A 1 -0.12 2.51 28.17
N ALA A 2 -0.34 3.31 27.16
CA ALA A 2 -1.69 3.80 26.86
C ALA A 2 -2.54 2.72 26.22
N ASP A 3 -3.83 2.69 26.55
CA ASP A 3 -4.79 1.76 25.93
C ASP A 3 -5.22 2.20 24.53
N LYS A 4 -4.97 3.47 24.18
CA LYS A 4 -5.28 3.99 22.85
C LYS A 4 -4.19 4.93 22.39
N LYS A 5 -4.09 5.05 21.06
CA LYS A 5 -3.16 5.95 20.40
C LYS A 5 -3.92 6.77 19.36
N ILE A 6 -3.71 8.07 19.35
CA ILE A 6 -4.34 8.96 18.38
C ILE A 6 -3.28 9.41 17.38
N THR A 7 -3.56 9.21 16.11
CA THR A 7 -2.68 9.66 15.01
C THR A 7 -3.44 10.68 14.18
N ASN A 8 -2.81 11.83 13.93
CA ASN A 8 -3.39 12.90 13.13
C ASN A 8 -2.58 13.08 11.86
N LYS A 9 -3.27 13.24 10.72
CA LYS A 9 -2.61 13.38 9.42
C LYS A 9 -1.68 14.59 9.31
N ASP A 10 -1.85 15.59 10.16
CA ASP A 10 -1.02 16.80 10.15
C ASP A 10 0.21 16.68 11.04
N SER A 11 0.38 15.55 11.74
CA SER A 11 1.47 15.32 12.68
C SER A 11 2.23 14.03 12.37
N LEU A 12 2.34 13.67 11.11
CA LEU A 12 3.00 12.44 10.69
C LEU A 12 4.52 12.62 10.60
N ASN A 13 5.23 11.55 10.93
CA ASN A 13 6.68 11.48 10.81
C ASN A 13 7.03 10.37 9.83
N PHE A 14 7.23 10.74 8.57
CA PHE A 14 7.52 9.79 7.50
C PHE A 14 8.98 9.38 7.52
N LYS A 15 9.21 8.07 7.41
CA LYS A 15 10.53 7.44 7.28
C LYS A 15 10.55 6.62 5.99
N PRO A 16 11.74 6.30 5.44
CA PRO A 16 11.79 5.47 4.24
C PRO A 16 11.01 4.17 4.40
N PHE A 17 10.21 3.84 3.38
CA PHE A 17 9.40 2.63 3.39
C PHE A 17 10.29 1.42 3.13
N ASN A 18 10.57 0.65 4.16
CA ASN A 18 11.47 -0.50 4.11
C ASN A 18 10.80 -1.80 4.54
N ARG A 19 9.48 -1.91 4.32
CA ARG A 19 8.70 -3.07 4.74
C ARG A 19 9.27 -4.39 4.23
N TYR A 20 9.85 -4.36 3.03
CA TYR A 20 10.44 -5.55 2.40
C TYR A 20 11.94 -5.64 2.59
N GLY A 21 12.48 -4.95 3.56
CA GLY A 21 13.90 -4.93 3.91
C GLY A 21 14.69 -3.81 3.25
N LYS A 22 14.47 -3.58 1.97
CA LYS A 22 15.12 -2.53 1.19
C LYS A 22 14.13 -1.40 0.96
N ALA A 23 14.57 -0.16 1.13
CA ALA A 23 13.72 1.00 0.91
C ALA A 23 13.29 1.10 -0.55
N ILE A 24 12.01 1.46 -0.76
CA ILE A 24 11.49 1.73 -2.10
C ILE A 24 11.73 3.21 -2.40
N PRO A 25 12.44 3.54 -3.51
CA PRO A 25 12.67 4.95 -3.86
C PRO A 25 11.37 5.72 -4.01
N GLY A 26 11.29 6.91 -3.39
CA GLY A 26 10.13 7.78 -3.47
C GLY A 26 8.99 7.43 -2.53
N MET A 27 9.12 6.38 -1.73
CA MET A 27 8.08 5.94 -0.81
C MET A 27 8.52 6.07 0.64
N SER A 28 7.64 6.60 1.47
CA SER A 28 7.87 6.73 2.92
C SER A 28 6.61 6.33 3.66
N TRP A 29 6.75 6.02 4.95
CA TRP A 29 5.61 5.61 5.76
C TRP A 29 5.69 6.11 7.20
N HIS A 30 4.54 6.19 7.81
CA HIS A 30 4.36 6.44 9.24
C HIS A 30 3.55 5.27 9.80
N LYS A 31 4.17 4.44 10.61
CA LYS A 31 3.50 3.28 11.20
C LYS A 31 2.53 3.72 12.29
N ILE A 32 1.33 3.16 12.28
CA ILE A 32 0.31 3.41 13.30
C ILE A 32 0.27 2.21 14.24
N SER A 33 -0.32 1.10 13.79
CA SER A 33 -0.38 -0.15 14.57
C SER A 33 0.47 -1.27 13.95
N TYR A 34 1.15 -0.97 12.85
CA TYR A 34 1.96 -1.95 12.14
C TYR A 34 3.03 -2.53 13.05
N ASP A 35 3.10 -3.86 13.13
CA ASP A 35 4.06 -4.61 13.93
C ASP A 35 5.12 -5.22 13.01
N ASP A 36 6.39 -4.90 13.25
CA ASP A 36 7.49 -5.37 12.41
C ASP A 36 7.73 -6.88 12.49
N ASP A 37 7.28 -7.52 13.56
CA ASP A 37 7.47 -8.96 13.74
C ASP A 37 6.37 -9.77 13.02
N THR A 38 5.12 -9.35 13.15
CA THR A 38 3.98 -10.03 12.53
C THR A 38 3.66 -9.53 11.14
N HIS A 39 4.13 -8.34 10.77
CA HIS A 39 3.79 -7.62 9.54
C HIS A 39 2.30 -7.29 9.42
N ILE A 40 1.61 -7.23 10.54
CA ILE A 40 0.18 -6.93 10.62
C ILE A 40 -0.01 -5.56 11.25
N GLY A 41 -0.98 -4.81 10.73
CA GLY A 41 -1.35 -3.52 11.27
C GLY A 41 -1.44 -2.43 10.22
N SER A 42 -1.65 -1.21 10.69
CA SER A 42 -1.91 -0.06 9.83
C SER A 42 -0.74 0.91 9.77
N TYR A 43 -0.67 1.61 8.66
CA TYR A 43 0.30 2.67 8.42
C TYR A 43 -0.22 3.63 7.36
N ILE A 44 0.34 4.83 7.33
CA ILE A 44 0.10 5.78 6.25
C ILE A 44 1.38 5.85 5.42
N SER A 45 1.24 5.69 4.11
CA SER A 45 2.36 5.82 3.18
C SER A 45 2.19 7.06 2.31
N LYS A 46 3.31 7.63 1.92
CA LYS A 46 3.39 8.74 0.99
C LYS A 46 4.28 8.32 -0.18
N LEU A 47 3.75 8.45 -1.38
CA LEU A 47 4.46 8.13 -2.61
C LEU A 47 4.68 9.41 -3.39
N GLU A 48 5.94 9.71 -3.70
CA GLU A 48 6.29 10.85 -4.55
C GLU A 48 5.87 10.56 -6.00
N PRO A 49 5.66 11.59 -6.84
CA PRO A 49 5.35 11.38 -8.25
C PRO A 49 6.35 10.45 -8.92
N GLY A 50 5.83 9.48 -9.68
CA GLY A 50 6.67 8.51 -10.40
C GLY A 50 7.05 7.28 -9.61
N THR A 51 6.63 7.15 -8.35
CA THR A 51 6.98 6.00 -7.51
C THR A 51 6.27 4.73 -7.97
N LYS A 52 7.01 3.62 -7.99
CA LYS A 52 6.48 2.27 -8.27
C LYS A 52 6.62 1.40 -7.05
N THR A 53 5.62 0.56 -6.79
CA THR A 53 5.70 -0.44 -5.73
C THR A 53 6.28 -1.76 -6.27
N ILE A 54 6.66 -2.64 -5.35
CA ILE A 54 7.25 -3.93 -5.71
C ILE A 54 6.12 -4.94 -5.93
N PRO A 55 6.15 -5.73 -7.04
CA PRO A 55 5.18 -6.80 -7.26
C PRO A 55 5.16 -7.79 -6.10
N HIS A 56 3.97 -8.07 -5.58
CA HIS A 56 3.83 -8.92 -4.40
C HIS A 56 2.50 -9.68 -4.41
N ARG A 57 2.47 -10.77 -3.63
CA ARG A 57 1.26 -11.56 -3.36
C ARG A 57 0.84 -11.33 -1.92
N HIS A 58 -0.45 -11.12 -1.71
CA HIS A 58 -1.00 -10.91 -0.37
C HIS A 58 -1.14 -12.22 0.39
N ALA A 59 -0.50 -12.30 1.58
CA ALA A 59 -0.67 -13.45 2.47
C ALA A 59 -1.95 -13.33 3.30
N GLY A 60 -2.36 -12.10 3.61
CA GLY A 60 -3.60 -11.81 4.31
C GLY A 60 -4.39 -10.75 3.55
N ASN A 61 -5.45 -10.24 4.18
CA ASN A 61 -6.19 -9.12 3.60
C ASN A 61 -5.32 -7.87 3.60
N GLU A 62 -5.38 -7.13 2.51
CA GLU A 62 -4.89 -5.77 2.46
C GLU A 62 -6.04 -4.83 2.17
N GLU A 63 -6.18 -3.80 2.98
CA GLU A 63 -7.18 -2.76 2.74
C GLU A 63 -6.51 -1.40 2.80
N PHE A 64 -6.88 -0.51 1.88
CA PHE A 64 -6.34 0.84 1.92
C PHE A 64 -7.33 1.88 1.43
N TYR A 65 -7.13 3.07 1.90
CA TYR A 65 -7.94 4.24 1.59
C TYR A 65 -7.04 5.30 0.99
N ILE A 66 -7.41 5.80 -0.18
CA ILE A 66 -6.65 6.87 -0.86
C ILE A 66 -7.01 8.19 -0.21
N MET A 67 -6.08 8.73 0.57
CA MET A 67 -6.26 10.00 1.28
C MET A 67 -6.06 11.20 0.35
N GLU A 68 -5.07 11.11 -0.52
CA GLU A 68 -4.75 12.15 -1.52
C GLU A 68 -4.16 11.50 -2.76
N GLY A 69 -4.39 12.13 -3.92
CA GLY A 69 -3.78 11.71 -5.17
C GLY A 69 -4.42 10.49 -5.80
N GLU A 70 -3.65 9.82 -6.65
CA GLU A 70 -4.11 8.65 -7.41
C GLU A 70 -3.04 7.58 -7.42
N LEU A 71 -3.49 6.32 -7.39
CA LEU A 71 -2.64 5.15 -7.53
C LEU A 71 -3.16 4.31 -8.69
N ILE A 72 -2.27 3.87 -9.57
CA ILE A 72 -2.62 3.07 -10.74
C ILE A 72 -2.15 1.64 -10.50
N ASP A 73 -3.09 0.70 -10.55
CA ASP A 73 -2.79 -0.70 -10.29
C ASP A 73 -2.29 -1.41 -11.55
N SER A 74 -1.67 -2.58 -11.38
CA SER A 74 -1.07 -3.34 -12.47
C SER A 74 -2.09 -3.83 -13.49
N ASP A 75 -3.37 -3.93 -13.13
CA ASP A 75 -4.45 -4.26 -14.07
C ASP A 75 -5.02 -3.04 -14.80
N GLY A 76 -4.48 -1.85 -14.55
CA GLY A 76 -4.95 -0.61 -15.14
C GLY A 76 -6.02 0.13 -14.35
N SER A 77 -6.49 -0.45 -13.24
CA SER A 77 -7.46 0.24 -12.38
C SER A 77 -6.84 1.50 -11.79
N ILE A 78 -7.62 2.55 -11.70
CA ILE A 78 -7.19 3.81 -11.08
C ILE A 78 -7.91 3.97 -9.75
N PHE A 79 -7.14 4.05 -8.67
CA PHE A 79 -7.65 4.32 -7.34
C PHE A 79 -7.49 5.80 -7.05
N LYS A 80 -8.59 6.48 -6.76
CA LYS A 80 -8.65 7.94 -6.59
C LYS A 80 -8.90 8.30 -5.14
N LYS A 81 -8.61 9.54 -4.80
CA LYS A 81 -8.96 10.10 -3.50
C LYS A 81 -10.38 9.73 -3.11
N GLY A 82 -10.52 9.14 -1.92
CA GLY A 82 -11.80 8.68 -1.39
C GLY A 82 -12.12 7.22 -1.68
N ASP A 83 -11.36 6.55 -2.54
CA ASP A 83 -11.56 5.12 -2.79
C ASP A 83 -11.02 4.28 -1.63
N PHE A 84 -11.80 3.29 -1.24
CA PHE A 84 -11.38 2.26 -0.29
C PHE A 84 -11.24 0.96 -1.06
N VAL A 85 -10.06 0.35 -1.03
CA VAL A 85 -9.73 -0.83 -1.82
C VAL A 85 -9.44 -2.00 -0.90
N SER A 86 -9.96 -3.17 -1.23
CA SER A 86 -9.74 -4.38 -0.45
C SER A 86 -9.19 -5.48 -1.36
N PHE A 87 -8.05 -6.05 -0.97
CA PHE A 87 -7.44 -7.20 -1.65
C PHE A 87 -7.57 -8.45 -0.80
N LYS A 88 -7.99 -9.53 -1.42
CA LYS A 88 -8.12 -10.83 -0.76
C LYS A 88 -6.75 -11.52 -0.67
N PRO A 89 -6.57 -12.44 0.30
CA PRO A 89 -5.38 -13.28 0.34
C PRO A 89 -5.19 -14.02 -0.98
N GLY A 90 -3.95 -14.13 -1.43
CA GLY A 90 -3.59 -14.79 -2.68
C GLY A 90 -3.58 -13.89 -3.89
N SER A 91 -4.16 -12.69 -3.83
CA SER A 91 -4.12 -11.75 -4.94
C SER A 91 -2.73 -11.18 -5.13
N GLU A 92 -2.39 -10.89 -6.38
CA GLU A 92 -1.07 -10.39 -6.76
C GLU A 92 -1.22 -9.07 -7.49
N HIS A 93 -0.35 -8.10 -7.18
CA HIS A 93 -0.33 -6.84 -7.90
C HIS A 93 0.96 -6.07 -7.68
N SER A 94 1.10 -5.00 -8.44
CA SER A 94 1.98 -3.87 -8.19
C SER A 94 1.23 -2.62 -8.60
N SER A 95 1.77 -1.46 -8.26
CA SER A 95 1.13 -0.20 -8.57
C SER A 95 2.15 0.90 -8.76
N TYR A 96 1.70 2.02 -9.30
CA TYR A 96 2.54 3.21 -9.43
C TYR A 96 1.65 4.45 -9.37
N THR A 97 2.28 5.59 -9.11
CA THR A 97 1.58 6.86 -9.12
C THR A 97 2.29 7.83 -10.06
N LYS A 98 1.52 8.56 -10.87
CA LYS A 98 2.08 9.60 -11.73
C LYS A 98 2.25 10.91 -10.98
N THR A 99 1.28 11.23 -10.13
CA THR A 99 1.17 12.56 -9.51
C THR A 99 1.54 12.55 -8.02
N GLY A 100 1.80 11.38 -7.47
CA GLY A 100 1.98 11.20 -6.03
C GLY A 100 0.66 10.88 -5.35
N CYS A 101 0.75 10.25 -4.18
CA CYS A 101 -0.44 9.93 -3.40
C CYS A 101 -0.09 9.71 -1.94
N MET A 102 -1.13 9.72 -1.12
CA MET A 102 -1.05 9.40 0.31
C MET A 102 -2.13 8.36 0.61
N ILE A 103 -1.74 7.27 1.27
CA ILE A 103 -2.57 6.08 1.42
C ILE A 103 -2.56 5.62 2.86
N LEU A 104 -3.75 5.39 3.43
CA LEU A 104 -3.90 4.72 4.72
C LEU A 104 -4.12 3.24 4.44
N THR A 105 -3.23 2.38 4.94
CA THR A 105 -3.24 0.95 4.65
C THR A 105 -3.34 0.13 5.92
N PHE A 106 -4.13 -0.94 5.88
CA PHE A 106 -4.10 -2.02 6.85
C PHE A 106 -3.63 -3.29 6.16
N MET A 107 -2.60 -3.93 6.74
CA MET A 107 -2.04 -5.20 6.28
C MET A 107 -2.40 -6.30 7.25
N GLY A 108 -3.01 -7.37 6.74
CA GLY A 108 -3.39 -8.53 7.55
C GLY A 108 -2.39 -9.66 7.54
N GLY A 109 -1.22 -9.48 6.96
CA GLY A 109 -0.19 -10.50 6.91
C GLY A 109 1.04 -10.07 6.15
N LYS A 110 2.07 -10.93 6.18
CA LYS A 110 3.32 -10.69 5.47
C LYS A 110 3.15 -10.98 3.98
N ASN A 111 3.37 -9.99 3.14
CA ASN A 111 3.31 -10.18 1.70
C ASN A 111 4.53 -10.96 1.20
N GLU A 112 4.33 -11.71 0.13
CA GLU A 112 5.38 -12.43 -0.57
C GLU A 112 5.82 -11.62 -1.78
N ILE A 113 7.11 -11.33 -1.89
CA ILE A 113 7.67 -10.64 -3.05
C ILE A 113 7.69 -11.62 -4.22
N ILE A 114 7.08 -11.23 -5.34
CA ILE A 114 7.06 -12.03 -6.57
C ILE A 114 8.29 -11.68 -7.41
N SER A 115 8.56 -10.37 -7.54
CA SER A 115 9.69 -9.89 -8.32
C SER A 115 10.02 -8.47 -7.86
N ASP A 116 11.32 -8.13 -7.85
CA ASP A 116 11.75 -6.74 -7.69
C ASP A 116 12.02 -6.08 -9.05
N ASN A 117 11.69 -6.78 -10.15
CA ASN A 117 11.79 -6.26 -11.50
C ASN A 117 10.48 -5.61 -11.91
N ASP A 118 10.45 -4.28 -11.98
CA ASP A 118 9.25 -3.51 -12.28
C ASP A 118 8.82 -3.58 -13.74
N ASN A 119 9.57 -4.29 -14.61
CA ASN A 119 9.18 -4.53 -15.99
C ASN A 119 8.44 -5.85 -16.18
N GLU A 120 8.35 -6.67 -15.13
CA GLU A 120 7.68 -7.95 -15.21
C GLU A 120 6.17 -7.78 -15.25
N THR A 121 5.51 -8.53 -16.14
CA THR A 121 4.07 -8.53 -16.26
C THR A 121 3.46 -9.46 -15.22
N LEU A 122 2.55 -8.95 -14.41
CA LEU A 122 1.83 -9.74 -13.41
C LEU A 122 0.52 -10.27 -13.98
N PRO A 123 0.02 -11.40 -13.45
CA PRO A 123 -1.34 -11.85 -13.76
C PRO A 123 -2.35 -10.76 -13.42
N SER A 124 -3.41 -10.67 -14.20
CA SER A 124 -4.46 -9.70 -13.96
C SER A 124 -5.18 -9.98 -12.66
N CYS A 125 -5.35 -8.94 -11.86
CA CYS A 125 -6.16 -8.97 -10.66
C CYS A 125 -7.51 -8.36 -11.00
N LYS A 126 -8.60 -9.12 -10.77
CA LYS A 126 -9.93 -8.62 -11.12
C LYS A 126 -10.36 -7.52 -10.18
N THR A 127 -10.92 -6.45 -10.72
CA THR A 127 -11.45 -5.33 -9.97
C THR A 127 -12.97 -5.36 -10.03
N SER A 128 -13.59 -5.10 -8.89
CA SER A 128 -15.03 -4.93 -8.77
C SER A 128 -15.32 -3.66 -7.98
N ARG A 129 -16.28 -2.89 -8.47
CA ARG A 129 -16.83 -1.77 -7.71
C ARG A 129 -18.20 -2.15 -7.20
N TYR A 130 -18.58 -1.65 -6.03
CA TYR A 130 -19.83 -2.08 -5.40
C TYR A 130 -21.07 -1.62 -6.18
N ASP A 131 -20.90 -0.69 -7.12
CA ASP A 131 -21.97 -0.23 -7.99
C ASP A 131 -22.13 -1.08 -9.27
N GLU A 132 -21.36 -2.13 -9.36
CA GLU A 132 -21.47 -3.13 -10.45
C GLU A 132 -22.45 -4.25 -10.04
#